data_db18e35bcb0760e58d1572d826361e16
#
_entry.id   db18e35bcb0760e58d1572d826361e16
#
_cell.length_a   1.000
_cell.length_b   1.000
_cell.length_c   1.000
_cell.angle_alpha   90.00
_cell.angle_beta   90.00
_cell.angle_gamma   90.00
#
_symmetry.space_group_name_H-M   'P 1'
#
loop_
_entity.id
_entity.type
_entity.pdbx_description
1 polymer ?
#
loop_
_entity_poly.entity_id
_entity_poly.type
_entity_poly.pdbx_seq_one_letter_code
_entity_poly.pdbx_strand_id
1 'polypeptide(L)'
;MRLLVFADLHLDAPFAWADPEVAQARRRALRRCLVRICELAVAQRCDALCCAGDLFEQDRFTPDTAAFLRDTFAQIHPLPVYLAPGNHDWLGPASLYRQVEWTDNVHLFESSALEPVTLADGFTLWGAAHRAPANTPGFLDGFAVDRGGVHIALFHGSEQGELVFQESGKVPHAPFRAAQIPAAGLHHALVGHFHTPRDAAAHTYPGNPEPLAFGETGERAAVVVDVDGSGAVARRRHRVAGTEVHDVTVGLDGVAHASQVRDRVAAALAGLTGTARVTLAGEIAPDVDLDVADLHEVAPHLDAVVTRLGRVNVAYDLDVLASEPTVRGQFVRDVRDAADLTDEQRRRVMVTGLRALAGRRDLEVR
;
A
#
# COMPACT_ATOMS: atom_id res chain seq x y z
N MET A 1 11.01 25.54 -13.25
CA MET A 1 11.61 24.55 -12.31
C MET A 1 10.91 23.22 -12.52
N ARG A 2 11.65 22.14 -12.74
CA ARG A 2 11.10 20.79 -12.93
C ARG A 2 11.59 19.86 -11.85
N LEU A 3 10.70 19.33 -11.03
CA LEU A 3 11.00 18.43 -9.93
C LEU A 3 10.46 17.03 -10.24
N LEU A 4 11.20 15.97 -9.90
CA LEU A 4 10.62 14.64 -9.80
C LEU A 4 10.33 14.34 -8.33
N VAL A 5 9.10 13.99 -8.00
CA VAL A 5 8.71 13.63 -6.63
C VAL A 5 8.27 12.17 -6.55
N PHE A 6 8.69 11.52 -5.49
CA PHE A 6 8.22 10.21 -5.04
C PHE A 6 8.15 10.18 -3.50
N ALA A 7 7.45 9.21 -2.95
CA ALA A 7 7.33 8.97 -1.52
C ALA A 7 6.99 7.49 -1.26
N ASP A 8 6.98 7.07 -0.02
CA ASP A 8 6.38 5.81 0.43
C ASP A 8 6.96 4.57 -0.29
N LEU A 9 8.28 4.56 -0.52
CA LEU A 9 8.97 3.44 -1.18
C LEU A 9 9.17 2.23 -0.26
N HIS A 10 9.36 2.49 1.05
CA HIS A 10 9.49 1.49 2.09
C HIS A 10 10.52 0.38 1.77
N LEU A 11 11.76 0.76 1.42
CA LEU A 11 12.84 -0.23 1.29
C LEU A 11 12.91 -1.11 2.55
N ASP A 12 13.16 -2.40 2.35
CA ASP A 12 13.18 -3.43 3.38
C ASP A 12 11.80 -3.75 4.02
N ALA A 13 10.69 -3.34 3.40
CA ALA A 13 9.35 -3.74 3.81
C ALA A 13 9.25 -5.27 4.04
N PRO A 14 8.54 -5.72 5.09
CA PRO A 14 8.55 -7.12 5.50
C PRO A 14 7.84 -8.06 4.52
N PHE A 15 6.81 -7.58 3.81
CA PHE A 15 5.92 -8.41 3.00
C PHE A 15 5.44 -9.67 3.75
N ALA A 16 4.90 -9.46 4.97
CA ALA A 16 4.54 -10.54 5.89
C ALA A 16 3.44 -11.49 5.35
N TRP A 17 2.76 -11.09 4.28
CA TRP A 17 1.76 -11.91 3.59
C TRP A 17 2.36 -12.92 2.60
N ALA A 18 3.65 -12.79 2.27
CA ALA A 18 4.36 -13.58 1.26
C ALA A 18 5.29 -14.60 1.92
N ASP A 19 5.54 -15.70 1.21
CA ASP A 19 6.63 -16.60 1.60
C ASP A 19 8.01 -15.90 1.46
N PRO A 20 9.09 -16.49 2.01
CA PRO A 20 10.40 -15.84 2.04
C PRO A 20 10.98 -15.50 0.66
N GLU A 21 10.72 -16.32 -0.37
CA GLU A 21 11.24 -16.12 -1.73
C GLU A 21 10.52 -14.96 -2.41
N VAL A 22 9.19 -14.94 -2.33
CA VAL A 22 8.35 -13.85 -2.85
C VAL A 22 8.67 -12.55 -2.12
N ALA A 23 8.76 -12.57 -0.78
CA ALA A 23 9.14 -11.40 0.00
C ALA A 23 10.51 -10.84 -0.41
N GLN A 24 11.49 -11.70 -0.67
CA GLN A 24 12.80 -11.27 -1.16
C GLN A 24 12.73 -10.69 -2.58
N ALA A 25 11.94 -11.30 -3.47
CA ALA A 25 11.73 -10.77 -4.83
C ALA A 25 11.07 -9.38 -4.79
N ARG A 26 10.09 -9.17 -3.90
CA ARG A 26 9.44 -7.89 -3.67
C ARG A 26 10.41 -6.83 -3.15
N ARG A 27 11.25 -7.13 -2.16
CA ARG A 27 12.30 -6.20 -1.69
C ARG A 27 13.28 -5.82 -2.80
N ARG A 28 13.67 -6.77 -3.67
CA ARG A 28 14.47 -6.45 -4.87
C ARG A 28 13.73 -5.56 -5.87
N ALA A 29 12.40 -5.72 -5.98
CA ALA A 29 11.59 -4.84 -6.83
C ALA A 29 11.56 -3.39 -6.32
N LEU A 30 11.48 -3.16 -5.00
CA LEU A 30 11.61 -1.81 -4.41
C LEU A 30 12.94 -1.15 -4.77
N ARG A 31 14.04 -1.89 -4.66
CA ARG A 31 15.37 -1.36 -5.05
C ARG A 31 15.43 -1.01 -6.53
N ARG A 32 14.95 -1.89 -7.40
CA ARG A 32 14.88 -1.59 -8.85
C ARG A 32 13.96 -0.41 -9.15
N CYS A 33 12.90 -0.22 -8.37
CA CYS A 33 12.00 0.94 -8.50
C CYS A 33 12.75 2.24 -8.22
N LEU A 34 13.57 2.32 -7.15
CA LEU A 34 14.39 3.51 -6.87
C LEU A 34 15.36 3.82 -8.01
N VAL A 35 16.02 2.80 -8.55
CA VAL A 35 16.93 2.99 -9.70
C VAL A 35 16.17 3.58 -10.89
N ARG A 36 14.99 3.04 -11.23
CA ARG A 36 14.15 3.61 -12.31
C ARG A 36 13.69 5.04 -12.03
N ILE A 37 13.39 5.39 -10.78
CA ILE A 37 13.06 6.76 -10.38
C ILE A 37 14.25 7.69 -10.64
N CYS A 38 15.46 7.30 -10.26
CA CYS A 38 16.69 8.06 -10.51
C CYS A 38 16.95 8.23 -12.01
N GLU A 39 16.86 7.16 -12.78
CA GLU A 39 17.00 7.18 -14.24
C GLU A 39 15.94 8.09 -14.90
N LEU A 40 14.71 8.04 -14.42
CA LEU A 40 13.61 8.90 -14.89
C LEU A 40 13.91 10.38 -14.62
N ALA A 41 14.43 10.73 -13.42
CA ALA A 41 14.77 12.10 -13.09
C ALA A 41 15.80 12.68 -14.09
N VAL A 42 16.82 11.91 -14.44
CA VAL A 42 17.82 12.29 -15.44
C VAL A 42 17.22 12.36 -16.84
N ALA A 43 16.43 11.35 -17.25
CA ALA A 43 15.82 11.29 -18.58
C ALA A 43 14.82 12.43 -18.82
N GLN A 44 14.08 12.85 -17.78
CA GLN A 44 13.15 13.98 -17.84
C GLN A 44 13.83 15.33 -17.65
N ARG A 45 15.16 15.36 -17.47
CA ARG A 45 15.96 16.57 -17.21
C ARG A 45 15.37 17.39 -16.07
N CYS A 46 15.12 16.71 -14.95
CA CYS A 46 14.65 17.39 -13.75
C CYS A 46 15.76 18.24 -13.15
N ASP A 47 15.36 19.33 -12.51
CA ASP A 47 16.28 20.21 -11.76
C ASP A 47 16.59 19.64 -10.37
N ALA A 48 15.72 18.79 -9.84
CA ALA A 48 15.92 18.05 -8.59
C ALA A 48 15.05 16.79 -8.50
N LEU A 49 15.50 15.83 -7.69
CA LEU A 49 14.76 14.67 -7.20
C LEU A 49 14.33 14.92 -5.75
N CYS A 50 13.03 14.75 -5.45
CA CYS A 50 12.46 15.00 -4.13
C CYS A 50 11.81 13.71 -3.57
N CYS A 51 12.25 13.27 -2.40
CA CYS A 51 11.62 12.20 -1.63
C CYS A 51 10.80 12.80 -0.48
N ALA A 52 9.48 12.61 -0.50
CA ALA A 52 8.58 13.11 0.53
C ALA A 52 8.36 12.10 1.67
N GLY A 53 9.40 11.35 2.05
CA GLY A 53 9.43 10.48 3.23
C GLY A 53 9.07 9.02 2.95
N ASP A 54 9.22 8.21 4.00
CA ASP A 54 9.04 6.76 4.01
C ASP A 54 9.84 6.05 2.92
N LEU A 55 11.13 6.44 2.81
CA LEU A 55 12.06 5.85 1.86
C LEU A 55 12.45 4.42 2.24
N PHE A 56 12.57 4.13 3.55
CA PHE A 56 12.93 2.81 4.09
C PHE A 56 12.25 2.54 5.44
N GLU A 57 12.30 1.27 5.87
CA GLU A 57 11.81 0.84 7.17
C GLU A 57 12.90 0.96 8.24
N GLN A 58 12.79 1.96 9.13
CA GLN A 58 13.79 2.25 10.18
C GLN A 58 14.07 1.06 11.10
N ASP A 59 13.07 0.23 11.38
CA ASP A 59 13.20 -0.91 12.28
C ASP A 59 13.80 -2.17 11.61
N ARG A 60 14.06 -2.12 10.30
CA ARG A 60 14.43 -3.29 9.49
C ARG A 60 15.60 -3.09 8.52
N PHE A 61 16.11 -1.88 8.38
CA PHE A 61 17.20 -1.61 7.45
C PHE A 61 18.46 -2.41 7.76
N THR A 62 19.29 -2.59 6.74
CA THR A 62 20.58 -3.26 6.85
C THR A 62 21.73 -2.33 6.40
N PRO A 63 22.99 -2.61 6.75
CA PRO A 63 24.13 -1.87 6.21
C PRO A 63 24.18 -1.86 4.68
N ASP A 64 23.68 -2.92 4.04
CA ASP A 64 23.54 -3.01 2.57
C ASP A 64 22.55 -1.96 2.03
N THR A 65 21.48 -1.64 2.77
CA THR A 65 20.52 -0.61 2.41
C THR A 65 21.18 0.78 2.42
N ALA A 66 22.05 1.06 3.41
CA ALA A 66 22.82 2.29 3.47
C ALA A 66 23.72 2.46 2.23
N ALA A 67 24.51 1.42 1.91
CA ALA A 67 25.38 1.43 0.74
C ALA A 67 24.56 1.58 -0.56
N PHE A 68 23.46 0.84 -0.69
CA PHE A 68 22.59 0.92 -1.86
C PHE A 68 22.03 2.33 -2.08
N LEU A 69 21.53 2.99 -1.03
CA LEU A 69 20.98 4.35 -1.12
C LEU A 69 22.07 5.36 -1.54
N ARG A 70 23.24 5.34 -0.85
CA ARG A 70 24.36 6.20 -1.18
C ARG A 70 24.77 6.05 -2.65
N ASP A 71 25.01 4.80 -3.07
CA ASP A 71 25.54 4.52 -4.40
C ASP A 71 24.51 4.85 -5.49
N THR A 72 23.20 4.63 -5.22
CA THR A 72 22.14 4.95 -6.17
C THR A 72 22.02 6.47 -6.38
N PHE A 73 22.04 7.27 -5.31
CA PHE A 73 21.98 8.73 -5.45
C PHE A 73 23.27 9.33 -5.98
N ALA A 74 24.43 8.73 -5.70
CA ALA A 74 25.69 9.11 -6.29
C ALA A 74 25.71 8.97 -7.82
N GLN A 75 25.01 7.97 -8.38
CA GLN A 75 24.97 7.73 -9.83
C GLN A 75 24.28 8.85 -10.62
N ILE A 76 23.45 9.64 -9.97
CA ILE A 76 22.76 10.78 -10.63
C ILE A 76 23.40 12.13 -10.36
N HIS A 77 24.58 12.15 -9.68
CA HIS A 77 25.33 13.38 -9.49
C HIS A 77 25.62 14.07 -10.86
N PRO A 78 25.47 15.40 -11.01
CA PRO A 78 25.22 16.40 -9.96
C PRO A 78 23.75 16.75 -9.69
N LEU A 79 22.78 15.94 -10.14
CA LEU A 79 21.36 16.21 -9.88
C LEU A 79 21.10 16.26 -8.37
N PRO A 80 20.58 17.37 -7.82
CA PRO A 80 20.26 17.46 -6.39
C PRO A 80 19.16 16.49 -5.97
N VAL A 81 19.33 15.85 -4.81
CA VAL A 81 18.36 14.96 -4.17
C VAL A 81 17.97 15.54 -2.82
N TYR A 82 16.70 15.79 -2.60
CA TYR A 82 16.15 16.33 -1.36
C TYR A 82 15.35 15.25 -0.63
N LEU A 83 15.75 14.95 0.61
CA LEU A 83 15.14 13.90 1.45
C LEU A 83 14.44 14.53 2.65
N ALA A 84 13.12 14.35 2.75
CA ALA A 84 12.32 14.77 3.89
C ALA A 84 11.82 13.52 4.64
N PRO A 85 12.49 13.06 5.71
CA PRO A 85 12.13 11.84 6.44
C PRO A 85 10.66 11.79 6.87
N GLY A 86 10.01 10.63 6.69
CA GLY A 86 8.67 10.33 7.11
C GLY A 86 8.59 9.65 8.47
N ASN A 87 7.47 9.03 8.77
CA ASN A 87 7.25 8.36 10.06
C ASN A 87 7.79 6.92 10.12
N HIS A 88 8.04 6.26 8.99
CA HIS A 88 8.71 4.96 8.95
C HIS A 88 10.23 5.07 8.93
N ASP A 89 10.77 6.14 8.39
CA ASP A 89 12.20 6.42 8.29
C ASP A 89 12.65 7.66 9.10
N TRP A 90 11.98 7.92 10.23
CA TRP A 90 12.18 9.12 11.06
C TRP A 90 13.65 9.38 11.43
N LEU A 91 14.02 10.64 11.52
CA LEU A 91 15.39 11.06 11.81
C LEU A 91 15.68 11.05 13.34
N GLY A 92 15.80 9.86 13.91
CA GLY A 92 16.24 9.64 15.29
C GLY A 92 17.74 9.53 15.46
N PRO A 93 18.24 9.31 16.67
CA PRO A 93 19.68 9.16 16.92
C PRO A 93 20.32 7.99 16.21
N ALA A 94 19.59 6.88 16.05
CA ALA A 94 20.05 5.66 15.39
C ALA A 94 19.55 5.52 13.94
N SER A 95 19.03 6.60 13.35
CA SER A 95 18.52 6.57 11.98
C SER A 95 19.59 6.19 10.97
N LEU A 96 19.21 5.40 9.96
CA LEU A 96 20.03 5.07 8.81
C LEU A 96 20.57 6.34 8.13
N TYR A 97 19.77 7.39 8.05
CA TYR A 97 20.17 8.67 7.47
C TYR A 97 21.45 9.25 8.09
N ARG A 98 21.71 9.00 9.38
CA ARG A 98 22.91 9.46 10.09
C ARG A 98 24.12 8.53 9.93
N GLN A 99 23.90 7.33 9.39
CA GLN A 99 24.94 6.32 9.20
C GLN A 99 25.50 6.34 7.77
N VAL A 100 24.82 7.02 6.86
CA VAL A 100 25.23 7.14 5.45
C VAL A 100 26.12 8.37 5.26
N GLU A 101 27.30 8.18 4.68
CA GLU A 101 28.10 9.27 4.16
C GLU A 101 27.55 9.69 2.78
N TRP A 102 26.62 10.63 2.79
CA TRP A 102 25.96 11.11 1.59
C TRP A 102 26.92 11.85 0.67
N THR A 103 26.72 11.75 -0.63
CA THR A 103 27.38 12.58 -1.63
C THR A 103 26.85 14.02 -1.58
N ASP A 104 27.62 14.98 -2.05
CA ASP A 104 27.33 16.42 -1.99
C ASP A 104 26.06 16.86 -2.75
N ASN A 105 25.52 15.98 -3.62
CA ASN A 105 24.24 16.21 -4.27
C ASN A 105 23.02 15.81 -3.40
N VAL A 106 23.21 15.20 -2.22
CA VAL A 106 22.10 14.80 -1.35
C VAL A 106 21.95 15.78 -0.20
N HIS A 107 20.76 16.37 -0.08
CA HIS A 107 20.36 17.23 1.01
C HIS A 107 19.31 16.53 1.87
N LEU A 108 19.62 16.32 3.14
CA LEU A 108 18.70 15.77 4.12
C LEU A 108 18.11 16.90 4.97
N PHE A 109 16.79 17.04 4.99
CA PHE A 109 16.13 17.92 5.95
C PHE A 109 16.18 17.28 7.34
N GLU A 110 16.63 18.03 8.33
CA GLU A 110 16.84 17.50 9.68
C GLU A 110 15.92 18.09 10.73
N SER A 111 15.28 19.21 10.45
CA SER A 111 14.43 19.92 11.37
C SER A 111 12.99 19.40 11.36
N SER A 112 12.33 19.46 12.52
CA SER A 112 10.88 19.28 12.63
C SER A 112 10.07 20.54 12.26
N ALA A 113 10.75 21.62 11.87
CA ALA A 113 10.15 22.80 11.28
C ALA A 113 10.56 22.90 9.81
N LEU A 114 9.73 23.53 9.00
CA LEU A 114 10.05 23.78 7.60
C LEU A 114 11.27 24.70 7.46
N GLU A 115 12.33 24.18 6.84
CA GLU A 115 13.58 24.90 6.58
C GLU A 115 13.76 25.15 5.08
N PRO A 116 14.27 26.33 4.68
CA PRO A 116 14.41 26.69 3.29
C PRO A 116 15.72 26.21 2.66
N VAL A 117 15.62 25.72 1.41
CA VAL A 117 16.75 25.53 0.51
C VAL A 117 16.47 26.25 -0.80
N THR A 118 17.42 27.07 -1.25
CA THR A 118 17.30 27.77 -2.53
C THR A 118 17.62 26.79 -3.65
N LEU A 119 16.62 26.53 -4.52
CA LEU A 119 16.80 25.66 -5.70
C LEU A 119 17.40 26.42 -6.88
N ALA A 120 16.92 27.65 -7.08
CA ALA A 120 17.40 28.60 -8.07
C ALA A 120 16.97 30.01 -7.66
N ASP A 121 17.41 31.02 -8.40
CA ASP A 121 16.99 32.38 -8.14
C ASP A 121 15.46 32.51 -8.21
N GLY A 122 14.87 33.01 -7.12
CA GLY A 122 13.42 33.13 -6.96
C GLY A 122 12.66 31.81 -6.66
N PHE A 123 13.33 30.65 -6.50
CA PHE A 123 12.69 29.37 -6.15
C PHE A 123 13.24 28.78 -4.85
N THR A 124 12.37 28.55 -3.88
CA THR A 124 12.72 27.97 -2.57
C THR A 124 11.94 26.69 -2.30
N LEU A 125 12.65 25.63 -1.91
CA LEU A 125 12.08 24.41 -1.36
C LEU A 125 12.12 24.48 0.17
N TRP A 126 10.98 24.20 0.82
CA TRP A 126 10.82 24.18 2.28
C TRP A 126 10.61 22.75 2.72
N GLY A 127 11.56 22.15 3.41
CA GLY A 127 11.47 20.76 3.84
C GLY A 127 11.48 20.61 5.34
N ALA A 128 10.85 19.54 5.83
CA ALA A 128 10.83 19.15 7.24
C ALA A 128 10.94 17.63 7.39
N ALA A 129 11.41 17.18 8.56
CA ALA A 129 11.63 15.78 8.89
C ALA A 129 10.78 15.33 10.09
N HIS A 130 10.24 14.14 10.03
CA HIS A 130 9.79 13.44 11.23
C HIS A 130 10.99 13.10 12.12
N ARG A 131 10.89 13.40 13.42
CA ARG A 131 11.94 13.12 14.42
C ARG A 131 11.57 11.94 15.32
N ALA A 132 10.36 11.39 15.14
CA ALA A 132 9.82 10.25 15.84
C ALA A 132 8.80 9.52 14.94
N PRO A 133 8.52 8.23 15.21
CA PRO A 133 7.59 7.43 14.39
C PRO A 133 6.12 7.85 14.58
N ALA A 134 5.80 8.62 15.61
CA ALA A 134 4.43 9.01 15.92
C ALA A 134 4.40 10.38 16.63
N ASN A 135 3.19 10.95 16.73
CA ASN A 135 2.91 12.21 17.45
C ASN A 135 3.67 13.43 16.90
N THR A 136 4.02 13.43 15.62
CA THR A 136 4.60 14.60 14.96
C THR A 136 3.50 15.65 14.77
N PRO A 137 3.70 16.90 15.28
CA PRO A 137 2.75 17.99 15.05
C PRO A 137 2.74 18.42 13.58
N GLY A 138 1.73 19.20 13.18
CA GLY A 138 1.62 19.70 11.81
C GLY A 138 2.78 20.64 11.46
N PHE A 139 3.49 20.39 10.37
CA PHE A 139 4.61 21.23 9.92
C PHE A 139 4.17 22.63 9.44
N LEU A 140 2.89 22.81 9.14
CA LEU A 140 2.31 24.10 8.74
C LEU A 140 1.74 24.89 9.92
N ASP A 141 1.79 24.34 11.14
CA ASP A 141 1.26 25.02 12.32
C ASP A 141 2.14 26.21 12.69
N GLY A 142 1.60 27.42 12.52
CA GLY A 142 2.33 28.66 12.76
C GLY A 142 3.42 29.01 11.76
N PHE A 143 3.56 28.21 10.68
CA PHE A 143 4.52 28.49 9.61
C PHE A 143 3.99 29.56 8.66
N ALA A 144 4.86 30.48 8.26
CA ALA A 144 4.63 31.45 7.19
C ALA A 144 5.93 31.74 6.44
N VAL A 145 5.82 31.86 5.14
CA VAL A 145 6.94 32.27 4.28
C VAL A 145 7.33 33.72 4.58
N ASP A 146 8.62 33.97 4.76
CA ASP A 146 9.19 35.26 5.17
C ASP A 146 9.90 36.01 4.03
N ARG A 147 9.84 35.49 2.80
CA ARG A 147 10.59 36.01 1.65
C ARG A 147 9.77 35.97 0.36
N GLY A 148 10.25 36.67 -0.66
CA GLY A 148 9.63 36.69 -1.98
C GLY A 148 10.05 35.52 -2.85
N GLY A 149 9.30 35.25 -3.93
CA GLY A 149 9.57 34.20 -4.90
C GLY A 149 8.54 33.10 -4.89
N VAL A 150 8.87 31.98 -5.55
CA VAL A 150 8.06 30.77 -5.61
C VAL A 150 8.50 29.80 -4.50
N HIS A 151 7.56 29.33 -3.72
CA HIS A 151 7.79 28.51 -2.53
C HIS A 151 7.05 27.18 -2.64
N ILE A 152 7.80 26.08 -2.60
CA ILE A 152 7.28 24.69 -2.64
C ILE A 152 7.64 24.03 -1.31
N ALA A 153 6.68 23.34 -0.68
CA ALA A 153 6.96 22.52 0.50
C ALA A 153 7.25 21.07 0.12
N LEU A 154 8.10 20.40 0.90
CA LEU A 154 8.42 18.97 0.82
C LEU A 154 8.37 18.39 2.23
N PHE A 155 7.39 17.55 2.51
CA PHE A 155 7.24 16.92 3.82
C PHE A 155 6.38 15.66 3.75
N HIS A 156 6.33 14.92 4.85
CA HIS A 156 5.51 13.74 5.01
C HIS A 156 4.40 14.01 6.02
N GLY A 157 3.12 13.83 5.64
CA GLY A 157 2.03 14.16 6.56
C GLY A 157 0.63 13.88 6.03
N SER A 158 -0.35 13.86 6.94
CA SER A 158 -1.75 13.53 6.70
C SER A 158 -2.58 14.77 6.40
N GLU A 159 -3.08 14.91 5.17
CA GLU A 159 -4.10 15.91 4.86
C GLU A 159 -5.44 15.49 5.49
N GLN A 160 -6.00 16.35 6.36
CA GLN A 160 -7.14 16.00 7.21
C GLN A 160 -8.45 15.73 6.46
N GLY A 161 -8.64 16.33 5.29
CA GLY A 161 -9.81 16.07 4.43
C GLY A 161 -9.76 14.69 3.76
N GLU A 162 -8.56 14.14 3.55
CA GLU A 162 -8.34 12.82 2.92
C GLU A 162 -8.33 11.66 3.93
N LEU A 163 -8.15 11.91 5.23
CA LEU A 163 -8.03 10.87 6.27
C LEU A 163 -9.19 9.86 6.26
N VAL A 164 -10.41 10.32 6.02
CA VAL A 164 -11.60 9.46 5.99
C VAL A 164 -11.50 8.39 4.87
N PHE A 165 -10.83 8.73 3.78
CA PHE A 165 -10.69 7.86 2.61
C PHE A 165 -9.41 7.01 2.67
N GLN A 166 -8.33 7.57 3.22
CA GLN A 166 -7.00 6.95 3.21
C GLN A 166 -6.73 6.14 4.48
N GLU A 167 -7.14 6.65 5.65
CA GLU A 167 -6.78 6.09 6.94
C GLU A 167 -7.92 6.21 7.98
N SER A 168 -9.11 5.74 7.63
CA SER A 168 -10.26 5.82 8.53
C SER A 168 -9.96 5.25 9.93
N GLY A 169 -10.15 6.09 10.97
CA GLY A 169 -9.98 5.70 12.38
C GLY A 169 -8.53 5.68 12.88
N LYS A 170 -7.54 6.06 12.07
CA LYS A 170 -6.14 6.21 12.52
C LYS A 170 -5.84 7.61 13.05
N VAL A 171 -4.79 7.70 13.86
CA VAL A 171 -4.24 8.99 14.34
C VAL A 171 -3.38 9.56 13.20
N PRO A 172 -3.60 10.84 12.81
CA PRO A 172 -2.85 11.43 11.72
C PRO A 172 -1.40 11.70 12.10
N HIS A 173 -0.49 11.59 11.13
CA HIS A 173 0.91 11.98 11.25
C HIS A 173 1.12 13.38 10.64
N ALA A 174 1.79 14.28 11.36
CA ALA A 174 2.03 15.65 10.90
C ALA A 174 0.80 16.27 10.19
N PRO A 175 -0.36 16.34 10.86
CA PRO A 175 -1.63 16.70 10.24
C PRO A 175 -1.60 18.11 9.66
N PHE A 176 -2.22 18.30 8.51
CA PHE A 176 -2.44 19.61 7.91
C PHE A 176 -3.76 19.67 7.13
N ARG A 177 -4.19 20.88 6.79
CA ARG A 177 -5.31 21.13 5.88
C ARG A 177 -4.79 21.79 4.62
N ALA A 178 -5.32 21.40 3.47
CA ALA A 178 -4.91 21.94 2.18
C ALA A 178 -4.93 23.48 2.13
N ALA A 179 -5.88 24.11 2.81
CA ALA A 179 -5.98 25.57 2.91
C ALA A 179 -4.81 26.24 3.66
N GLN A 180 -4.08 25.53 4.52
CA GLN A 180 -2.91 26.07 5.22
C GLN A 180 -1.75 26.34 4.26
N ILE A 181 -1.64 25.59 3.15
CA ILE A 181 -0.57 25.75 2.17
C ILE A 181 -0.55 27.17 1.59
N PRO A 182 -1.59 27.63 0.86
CA PRO A 182 -1.59 28.99 0.36
C PRO A 182 -1.66 30.06 1.48
N ALA A 183 -2.30 29.77 2.61
CA ALA A 183 -2.34 30.71 3.75
C ALA A 183 -0.94 30.95 4.35
N ALA A 184 -0.05 29.98 4.28
CA ALA A 184 1.35 30.10 4.70
C ALA A 184 2.25 30.77 3.66
N GLY A 185 1.74 31.16 2.49
CA GLY A 185 2.52 31.72 1.39
C GLY A 185 3.22 30.68 0.51
N LEU A 186 2.88 29.40 0.66
CA LEU A 186 3.38 28.33 -0.20
C LEU A 186 2.52 28.22 -1.45
N HIS A 187 3.15 28.00 -2.61
CA HIS A 187 2.47 27.82 -3.88
C HIS A 187 1.98 26.39 -4.07
N HIS A 188 2.74 25.42 -3.53
CA HIS A 188 2.38 24.00 -3.61
C HIS A 188 3.12 23.18 -2.55
N ALA A 189 2.58 21.99 -2.22
CA ALA A 189 3.25 21.02 -1.37
C ALA A 189 3.39 19.65 -2.06
N LEU A 190 4.59 19.08 -1.97
CA LEU A 190 4.92 17.72 -2.35
C LEU A 190 4.89 16.88 -1.08
N VAL A 191 3.95 15.96 -0.96
CA VAL A 191 3.62 15.31 0.32
C VAL A 191 3.65 13.79 0.17
N GLY A 192 4.24 13.08 1.13
CA GLY A 192 4.15 11.63 1.28
C GLY A 192 3.20 11.24 2.41
N HIS A 193 3.04 9.97 2.66
CA HIS A 193 2.24 9.29 3.66
C HIS A 193 1.05 8.51 3.12
N PHE A 194 0.29 9.06 2.20
CA PHE A 194 -0.83 8.34 1.62
C PHE A 194 -0.39 7.54 0.39
N HIS A 195 -0.53 6.22 0.47
CA HIS A 195 -0.13 5.31 -0.61
C HIS A 195 -1.01 5.44 -1.86
N THR A 196 -2.27 5.90 -1.71
CA THR A 196 -3.12 6.18 -2.86
C THR A 196 -2.76 7.55 -3.45
N PRO A 197 -2.43 7.62 -4.75
CA PRO A 197 -2.05 8.86 -5.39
C PRO A 197 -3.16 9.91 -5.35
N ARG A 198 -2.80 11.19 -5.12
CA ARG A 198 -3.76 12.30 -5.13
C ARG A 198 -3.14 13.57 -5.70
N ASP A 199 -3.82 14.19 -6.65
CA ASP A 199 -3.50 15.51 -7.19
C ASP A 199 -4.58 16.51 -6.79
N ALA A 200 -4.25 17.41 -5.88
CA ALA A 200 -5.10 18.51 -5.44
C ALA A 200 -4.56 19.86 -5.94
N ALA A 201 -5.33 20.93 -5.81
CA ALA A 201 -4.91 22.25 -6.25
C ALA A 201 -3.63 22.72 -5.55
N ALA A 202 -3.53 22.52 -4.23
CA ALA A 202 -2.43 23.00 -3.41
C ALA A 202 -1.36 21.95 -3.08
N HIS A 203 -1.61 20.65 -3.33
CA HIS A 203 -0.65 19.60 -2.99
C HIS A 203 -0.70 18.40 -3.94
N THR A 204 0.37 17.61 -3.92
CA THR A 204 0.51 16.36 -4.66
C THR A 204 0.99 15.25 -3.72
N TYR A 205 0.21 14.16 -3.63
CA TYR A 205 0.66 12.87 -3.12
C TYR A 205 1.04 11.99 -4.32
N PRO A 206 2.31 11.60 -4.49
CA PRO A 206 2.69 10.67 -5.55
C PRO A 206 2.08 9.29 -5.34
N GLY A 207 1.81 8.91 -4.09
CA GLY A 207 1.53 7.56 -3.65
C GLY A 207 2.80 6.71 -3.60
N ASN A 208 2.68 5.47 -3.16
CA ASN A 208 3.83 4.56 -3.18
C ASN A 208 4.15 4.14 -4.63
N PRO A 209 5.43 4.16 -5.04
CA PRO A 209 5.84 3.94 -6.43
C PRO A 209 5.91 2.46 -6.84
N GLU A 210 5.85 1.56 -5.86
CA GLU A 210 5.82 0.10 -6.03
C GLU A 210 4.79 -0.46 -5.04
N PRO A 211 3.87 -1.38 -5.41
CA PRO A 211 2.86 -1.88 -4.48
C PRO A 211 3.49 -2.60 -3.28
N LEU A 212 3.01 -2.33 -2.07
CA LEU A 212 3.46 -2.97 -0.81
C LEU A 212 2.46 -4.01 -0.31
N ALA A 213 1.17 -3.77 -0.54
CA ALA A 213 0.10 -4.59 -0.04
C ALA A 213 -1.00 -4.81 -1.08
N PHE A 214 -1.81 -5.85 -0.84
CA PHE A 214 -3.05 -6.02 -1.59
C PHE A 214 -4.01 -4.86 -1.31
N GLY A 215 -4.73 -4.44 -2.34
CA GLY A 215 -5.55 -3.22 -2.33
C GLY A 215 -4.86 -2.02 -2.97
N GLU A 216 -3.54 -2.02 -3.07
CA GLU A 216 -2.77 -0.98 -3.73
C GLU A 216 -2.70 -1.23 -5.25
N THR A 217 -3.85 -1.35 -5.87
CA THR A 217 -4.01 -1.59 -7.31
C THR A 217 -3.83 -0.31 -8.12
N GLY A 218 -3.74 -0.46 -9.44
CA GLY A 218 -3.62 0.67 -10.37
C GLY A 218 -2.19 1.10 -10.64
N GLU A 219 -2.05 2.20 -11.37
CA GLU A 219 -0.75 2.71 -11.79
C GLU A 219 0.03 3.28 -10.61
N ARG A 220 1.26 2.75 -10.40
CA ARG A 220 2.20 3.24 -9.39
C ARG A 220 3.31 4.03 -10.09
N ALA A 221 3.52 5.27 -9.63
CA ALA A 221 4.24 6.26 -10.41
C ALA A 221 5.13 7.16 -9.53
N ALA A 222 6.16 7.75 -10.14
CA ALA A 222 6.74 9.00 -9.70
C ALA A 222 6.09 10.15 -10.49
N VAL A 223 6.12 11.37 -9.95
CA VAL A 223 5.44 12.52 -10.54
C VAL A 223 6.44 13.58 -10.94
N VAL A 224 6.49 13.92 -12.21
CA VAL A 224 7.18 15.12 -12.70
C VAL A 224 6.27 16.33 -12.43
N VAL A 225 6.78 17.29 -11.70
CA VAL A 225 6.12 18.52 -11.30
C VAL A 225 6.84 19.71 -11.93
N ASP A 226 6.22 20.33 -12.92
CA ASP A 226 6.70 21.56 -13.53
C ASP A 226 6.10 22.77 -12.81
N VAL A 227 6.93 23.65 -12.26
CA VAL A 227 6.53 24.86 -11.53
C VAL A 227 7.04 26.07 -12.32
N ASP A 228 6.15 26.96 -12.72
CA ASP A 228 6.52 28.18 -13.42
C ASP A 228 6.88 29.35 -12.49
N GLY A 229 7.28 30.49 -13.06
CA GLY A 229 7.67 31.68 -12.29
C GLY A 229 6.54 32.36 -11.52
N SER A 230 5.28 31.98 -11.77
CA SER A 230 4.12 32.41 -10.99
C SER A 230 3.74 31.45 -9.86
N GLY A 231 4.42 30.28 -9.78
CA GLY A 231 4.07 29.22 -8.85
C GLY A 231 2.98 28.27 -9.35
N ALA A 232 2.53 28.42 -10.61
CA ALA A 232 1.57 27.50 -11.20
C ALA A 232 2.21 26.14 -11.46
N VAL A 233 1.45 25.07 -11.18
CA VAL A 233 1.97 23.68 -11.16
C VAL A 233 1.29 22.84 -12.23
N ALA A 234 2.09 22.21 -13.09
CA ALA A 234 1.68 21.13 -13.99
C ALA A 234 2.31 19.80 -13.55
N ARG A 235 1.59 18.69 -13.68
CA ARG A 235 1.99 17.37 -13.20
C ARG A 235 1.87 16.32 -14.29
N ARG A 236 2.83 15.38 -14.29
CA ARG A 236 2.77 14.19 -15.14
C ARG A 236 3.23 12.99 -14.35
N ARG A 237 2.38 11.96 -14.30
CA ARG A 237 2.71 10.68 -13.68
C ARG A 237 3.48 9.82 -14.65
N HIS A 238 4.53 9.17 -14.15
CA HIS A 238 5.34 8.23 -14.92
C HIS A 238 5.39 6.92 -14.17
N ARG A 239 4.85 5.87 -14.76
CA ARG A 239 4.89 4.52 -14.17
C ARG A 239 6.34 4.11 -13.93
N VAL A 240 6.64 3.73 -12.68
CA VAL A 240 7.95 3.24 -12.24
C VAL A 240 7.86 1.86 -11.59
N ALA A 241 6.66 1.40 -11.27
CA ALA A 241 6.44 0.07 -10.73
C ALA A 241 6.92 -1.01 -11.68
N GLY A 242 7.61 -2.01 -11.15
CA GLY A 242 8.04 -3.19 -11.86
C GLY A 242 7.16 -4.40 -11.64
N THR A 243 6.24 -4.31 -10.67
CA THR A 243 5.30 -5.38 -10.33
C THR A 243 3.89 -4.85 -10.20
N GLU A 244 2.94 -5.75 -10.12
CA GLU A 244 1.52 -5.45 -9.91
C GLU A 244 0.96 -6.30 -8.78
N VAL A 245 -0.10 -5.82 -8.13
CA VAL A 245 -0.89 -6.60 -7.19
C VAL A 245 -2.36 -6.55 -7.59
N HIS A 246 -3.05 -7.66 -7.44
CA HIS A 246 -4.44 -7.80 -7.83
C HIS A 246 -5.27 -8.37 -6.67
N ASP A 247 -6.46 -7.82 -6.46
CA ASP A 247 -7.49 -8.40 -5.60
C ASP A 247 -8.60 -8.96 -6.48
N VAL A 248 -8.75 -10.27 -6.48
CA VAL A 248 -9.70 -10.99 -7.33
C VAL A 248 -10.70 -11.73 -6.46
N THR A 249 -11.99 -11.49 -6.64
CA THR A 249 -13.04 -12.28 -5.98
C THR A 249 -13.58 -13.30 -6.97
N VAL A 250 -13.56 -14.58 -6.58
CA VAL A 250 -14.07 -15.69 -7.38
C VAL A 250 -15.35 -16.22 -6.74
N GLY A 251 -16.46 -16.14 -7.49
CA GLY A 251 -17.77 -16.68 -7.09
C GLY A 251 -17.80 -18.20 -7.19
N LEU A 252 -18.28 -18.85 -6.13
CA LEU A 252 -18.40 -20.31 -6.05
C LEU A 252 -19.80 -20.86 -6.30
N ASP A 253 -20.79 -19.99 -6.56
CA ASP A 253 -22.16 -20.39 -6.76
C ASP A 253 -22.32 -21.43 -7.87
N GLY A 254 -23.00 -22.54 -7.57
CA GLY A 254 -23.22 -23.64 -8.51
C GLY A 254 -21.98 -24.53 -8.76
N VAL A 255 -20.94 -24.41 -7.94
CA VAL A 255 -19.79 -25.34 -7.99
C VAL A 255 -20.23 -26.69 -7.41
N ALA A 256 -20.09 -27.73 -8.22
CA ALA A 256 -20.41 -29.09 -7.86
C ALA A 256 -19.18 -29.97 -7.56
N HIS A 257 -17.99 -29.56 -8.01
CA HIS A 257 -16.74 -30.33 -7.86
C HIS A 257 -15.56 -29.38 -7.60
N ALA A 258 -14.57 -29.85 -6.82
CA ALA A 258 -13.36 -29.06 -6.49
C ALA A 258 -12.56 -28.61 -7.74
N SER A 259 -12.56 -29.40 -8.81
CA SER A 259 -11.91 -29.01 -10.09
C SER A 259 -12.50 -27.72 -10.68
N GLN A 260 -13.82 -27.52 -10.55
CA GLN A 260 -14.46 -26.29 -11.05
C GLN A 260 -13.99 -25.03 -10.29
N VAL A 261 -13.62 -25.16 -9.00
CA VAL A 261 -13.01 -24.05 -8.24
C VAL A 261 -11.67 -23.69 -8.88
N ARG A 262 -10.82 -24.69 -9.14
CA ARG A 262 -9.52 -24.49 -9.80
C ARG A 262 -9.67 -23.83 -11.17
N ASP A 263 -10.61 -24.31 -11.98
CA ASP A 263 -10.88 -23.77 -13.32
C ASP A 263 -11.34 -22.30 -13.25
N ARG A 264 -12.23 -21.97 -12.31
CA ARG A 264 -12.70 -20.59 -12.11
C ARG A 264 -11.57 -19.67 -11.65
N VAL A 265 -10.76 -20.12 -10.71
CA VAL A 265 -9.60 -19.36 -10.25
C VAL A 265 -8.60 -19.16 -11.38
N ALA A 266 -8.25 -20.21 -12.11
CA ALA A 266 -7.36 -20.13 -13.28
C ALA A 266 -7.87 -19.14 -14.34
N ALA A 267 -9.17 -19.22 -14.66
CA ALA A 267 -9.81 -18.31 -15.61
C ALA A 267 -9.79 -16.84 -15.13
N ALA A 268 -10.04 -16.61 -13.83
CA ALA A 268 -10.03 -15.27 -13.26
C ALA A 268 -8.62 -14.65 -13.20
N LEU A 269 -7.58 -15.47 -13.15
CA LEU A 269 -6.18 -15.05 -13.11
C LEU A 269 -5.52 -15.02 -14.50
N ALA A 270 -6.19 -15.53 -15.54
CA ALA A 270 -5.64 -15.56 -16.89
C ALA A 270 -5.34 -14.13 -17.39
N GLY A 271 -4.12 -13.93 -17.89
CA GLY A 271 -3.68 -12.63 -18.44
C GLY A 271 -3.26 -11.57 -17.40
N LEU A 272 -3.35 -11.87 -16.10
CA LEU A 272 -2.75 -11.02 -15.07
C LEU A 272 -1.24 -11.25 -14.98
N THR A 273 -0.51 -10.26 -14.44
CA THR A 273 0.93 -10.34 -14.13
C THR A 273 1.17 -9.91 -12.70
N GLY A 274 2.29 -10.29 -12.10
CA GLY A 274 2.63 -9.95 -10.72
C GLY A 274 1.99 -10.88 -9.70
N THR A 275 1.40 -10.37 -8.64
CA THR A 275 0.87 -11.16 -7.52
C THR A 275 -0.63 -10.96 -7.37
N ALA A 276 -1.38 -12.04 -7.18
CA ALA A 276 -2.83 -11.99 -6.99
C ALA A 276 -3.24 -12.50 -5.60
N ARG A 277 -4.17 -11.78 -4.94
CA ARG A 277 -4.93 -12.29 -3.82
C ARG A 277 -6.32 -12.72 -4.33
N VAL A 278 -6.63 -14.01 -4.17
CA VAL A 278 -7.91 -14.59 -4.55
C VAL A 278 -8.79 -14.73 -3.31
N THR A 279 -9.95 -14.10 -3.33
CA THR A 279 -10.99 -14.27 -2.30
C THR A 279 -12.09 -15.16 -2.87
N LEU A 280 -12.28 -16.34 -2.28
CA LEU A 280 -13.37 -17.24 -2.63
C LEU A 280 -14.62 -16.86 -1.88
N ALA A 281 -15.76 -16.70 -2.56
CA ALA A 281 -17.02 -16.33 -1.95
C ALA A 281 -18.20 -16.98 -2.69
N GLY A 282 -19.34 -17.16 -1.99
CA GLY A 282 -20.54 -17.74 -2.59
C GLY A 282 -20.96 -19.06 -1.95
N GLU A 283 -21.66 -19.89 -2.70
CA GLU A 283 -22.22 -21.16 -2.21
C GLU A 283 -21.61 -22.35 -2.96
N ILE A 284 -21.24 -23.41 -2.22
CA ILE A 284 -20.72 -24.66 -2.76
C ILE A 284 -21.63 -25.82 -2.38
N ALA A 285 -21.65 -26.86 -3.20
CA ALA A 285 -22.35 -28.09 -2.88
C ALA A 285 -21.74 -28.77 -1.64
N PRO A 286 -22.54 -29.51 -0.83
CA PRO A 286 -22.10 -30.14 0.43
C PRO A 286 -20.91 -31.09 0.27
N ASP A 287 -20.79 -31.73 -0.89
CA ASP A 287 -19.77 -32.72 -1.17
C ASP A 287 -18.46 -32.13 -1.75
N VAL A 288 -18.43 -30.82 -1.97
CA VAL A 288 -17.21 -30.14 -2.46
C VAL A 288 -16.23 -30.00 -1.32
N ASP A 289 -15.07 -30.59 -1.47
CA ASP A 289 -13.91 -30.37 -0.60
C ASP A 289 -13.10 -29.19 -1.16
N LEU A 290 -13.00 -28.14 -0.37
CA LEU A 290 -12.32 -26.92 -0.75
C LEU A 290 -10.95 -26.86 -0.07
N ASP A 291 -9.93 -27.38 -0.74
CA ASP A 291 -8.54 -27.20 -0.34
C ASP A 291 -7.99 -25.92 -1.00
N VAL A 292 -7.75 -24.89 -0.18
CA VAL A 292 -7.20 -23.63 -0.66
C VAL A 292 -5.69 -23.71 -0.88
N ALA A 293 -5.02 -24.68 -0.26
CA ALA A 293 -3.57 -24.86 -0.41
C ALA A 293 -3.19 -25.22 -1.84
N ASP A 294 -4.03 -26.00 -2.53
CA ASP A 294 -3.77 -26.38 -3.93
C ASP A 294 -3.96 -25.26 -4.95
N LEU A 295 -4.54 -24.14 -4.54
CA LEU A 295 -4.88 -23.05 -5.46
C LEU A 295 -3.69 -22.12 -5.77
N HIS A 296 -2.59 -22.17 -5.01
CA HIS A 296 -1.42 -21.35 -5.30
C HIS A 296 -0.71 -21.75 -6.60
N GLU A 297 -0.89 -23.00 -7.10
CA GLU A 297 -0.27 -23.50 -8.33
C GLU A 297 -1.12 -23.30 -9.59
N VAL A 298 -2.35 -22.77 -9.47
CA VAL A 298 -3.27 -22.69 -10.64
C VAL A 298 -2.85 -21.63 -11.67
N ALA A 299 -1.97 -20.71 -11.32
CA ALA A 299 -1.49 -19.64 -12.18
C ALA A 299 0.05 -19.49 -12.08
N PRO A 300 0.83 -20.46 -12.61
CA PRO A 300 2.30 -20.49 -12.49
C PRO A 300 3.00 -19.33 -13.22
N HIS A 301 2.27 -18.55 -14.00
CA HIS A 301 2.76 -17.35 -14.67
C HIS A 301 2.77 -16.11 -13.77
N LEU A 302 2.13 -16.16 -12.60
CA LEU A 302 2.15 -15.11 -11.60
C LEU A 302 3.34 -15.30 -10.65
N ASP A 303 3.82 -14.18 -10.05
CA ASP A 303 4.87 -14.22 -9.03
C ASP A 303 4.41 -14.97 -7.76
N ALA A 304 3.14 -14.81 -7.39
CA ALA A 304 2.48 -15.58 -6.33
C ALA A 304 0.95 -15.47 -6.42
N VAL A 305 0.26 -16.47 -5.87
CA VAL A 305 -1.18 -16.49 -5.64
C VAL A 305 -1.43 -16.72 -4.15
N VAL A 306 -2.09 -15.76 -3.49
CA VAL A 306 -2.49 -15.85 -2.09
C VAL A 306 -4.00 -16.08 -2.02
N THR A 307 -4.44 -17.23 -1.55
CA THR A 307 -5.86 -17.55 -1.47
C THR A 307 -6.39 -17.32 -0.07
N ARG A 308 -7.58 -16.75 0.05
CA ARG A 308 -8.34 -16.65 1.30
C ARG A 308 -9.79 -17.03 1.10
N LEU A 309 -10.39 -17.58 2.15
CA LEU A 309 -11.83 -17.74 2.22
C LEU A 309 -12.47 -16.41 2.62
N GLY A 310 -13.39 -15.95 1.80
CA GLY A 310 -14.35 -14.91 2.14
C GLY A 310 -15.58 -15.55 2.77
N ARG A 311 -16.75 -15.06 2.40
CA ARG A 311 -18.01 -15.65 2.86
C ARG A 311 -18.37 -16.84 1.96
N VAL A 312 -17.94 -18.05 2.35
CA VAL A 312 -18.31 -19.29 1.66
C VAL A 312 -19.38 -20.03 2.48
N ASN A 313 -20.48 -20.34 1.83
CA ASN A 313 -21.60 -21.09 2.42
C ASN A 313 -21.69 -22.47 1.79
N VAL A 314 -22.27 -23.41 2.53
CA VAL A 314 -22.63 -24.73 1.99
C VAL A 314 -24.12 -24.73 1.66
N ALA A 315 -24.45 -25.04 0.42
CA ALA A 315 -25.83 -25.08 -0.09
C ALA A 315 -26.51 -26.40 0.28
N TYR A 316 -26.95 -26.54 1.51
CA TYR A 316 -27.80 -27.67 1.91
C TYR A 316 -29.25 -27.40 1.54
N ASP A 317 -29.87 -28.36 0.85
CA ASP A 317 -31.35 -28.38 0.74
C ASP A 317 -31.95 -28.88 2.07
N LEU A 318 -32.19 -27.93 2.97
CA LEU A 318 -32.67 -28.24 4.32
C LEU A 318 -34.10 -28.80 4.32
N ASP A 319 -34.90 -28.57 3.30
CA ASP A 319 -36.26 -29.11 3.20
C ASP A 319 -36.22 -30.57 2.81
N VAL A 320 -35.40 -30.90 1.84
CA VAL A 320 -35.16 -32.31 1.47
C VAL A 320 -34.56 -33.05 2.66
N LEU A 321 -33.53 -32.50 3.31
CA LEU A 321 -32.90 -33.12 4.48
C LEU A 321 -33.90 -33.35 5.64
N ALA A 322 -34.75 -32.37 5.95
CA ALA A 322 -35.74 -32.48 7.01
C ALA A 322 -36.77 -33.57 6.74
N SER A 323 -37.03 -33.92 5.48
CA SER A 323 -37.95 -35.00 5.10
C SER A 323 -37.36 -36.41 5.25
N GLU A 324 -36.03 -36.52 5.38
CA GLU A 324 -35.37 -37.83 5.50
C GLU A 324 -35.68 -38.52 6.85
N PRO A 325 -35.99 -39.84 6.85
CA PRO A 325 -36.13 -40.62 8.07
C PRO A 325 -34.76 -41.08 8.60
N THR A 326 -33.82 -40.14 8.75
CA THR A 326 -32.42 -40.40 9.15
C THR A 326 -32.04 -39.55 10.37
N VAL A 327 -30.90 -39.86 11.02
CA VAL A 327 -30.33 -39.05 12.07
C VAL A 327 -30.08 -37.61 11.58
N ARG A 328 -29.60 -37.49 10.34
CA ARG A 328 -29.37 -36.20 9.70
C ARG A 328 -30.67 -35.40 9.55
N GLY A 329 -31.75 -36.05 9.08
CA GLY A 329 -33.04 -35.39 8.96
C GLY A 329 -33.63 -34.99 10.32
N GLN A 330 -33.49 -35.84 11.36
CA GLN A 330 -33.90 -35.49 12.72
C GLN A 330 -33.13 -34.30 13.25
N PHE A 331 -31.82 -34.29 13.07
CA PHE A 331 -30.94 -33.14 13.45
C PHE A 331 -31.41 -31.83 12.80
N VAL A 332 -31.73 -31.85 11.50
CA VAL A 332 -32.21 -30.66 10.80
C VAL A 332 -33.52 -30.15 11.40
N ARG A 333 -34.48 -31.05 11.71
CA ARG A 333 -35.74 -30.67 12.37
C ARG A 333 -35.50 -30.06 13.77
N ASP A 334 -34.67 -30.72 14.58
CA ASP A 334 -34.39 -30.27 15.94
C ASP A 334 -33.74 -28.89 15.98
N VAL A 335 -32.76 -28.64 15.07
CA VAL A 335 -32.09 -27.33 14.97
C VAL A 335 -33.04 -26.25 14.42
N ARG A 336 -33.96 -26.59 13.50
CA ARG A 336 -35.00 -25.65 13.03
C ARG A 336 -35.93 -25.21 14.13
N ASP A 337 -36.36 -26.16 14.98
CA ASP A 337 -37.34 -25.94 16.02
C ASP A 337 -36.73 -25.37 17.32
N ALA A 338 -35.41 -25.30 17.43
CA ALA A 338 -34.71 -24.75 18.59
C ALA A 338 -35.03 -23.25 18.78
N ALA A 339 -35.83 -22.93 19.81
CA ALA A 339 -36.33 -21.58 20.05
C ALA A 339 -35.29 -20.64 20.71
N ASP A 340 -34.23 -21.22 21.26
CA ASP A 340 -33.17 -20.55 22.01
C ASP A 340 -31.99 -20.07 21.11
N LEU A 341 -32.02 -20.40 19.81
CA LEU A 341 -30.99 -20.03 18.88
C LEU A 341 -31.38 -18.80 18.04
N THR A 342 -30.46 -17.85 17.91
CA THR A 342 -30.60 -16.81 16.88
C THR A 342 -30.46 -17.41 15.48
N ASP A 343 -30.88 -16.72 14.43
CA ASP A 343 -30.78 -17.21 13.06
C ASP A 343 -29.31 -17.51 12.66
N GLU A 344 -28.36 -16.69 13.10
CA GLU A 344 -26.94 -16.90 12.87
C GLU A 344 -26.40 -18.13 13.60
N GLN A 345 -26.78 -18.31 14.88
CA GLN A 345 -26.42 -19.49 15.66
C GLN A 345 -27.03 -20.75 15.07
N ARG A 346 -28.28 -20.69 14.68
CA ARG A 346 -29.04 -21.79 14.05
C ARG A 346 -28.33 -22.25 12.77
N ARG A 347 -27.97 -21.29 11.90
CA ARG A 347 -27.24 -21.58 10.66
C ARG A 347 -25.88 -22.22 10.96
N ARG A 348 -25.12 -21.67 11.92
CA ARG A 348 -23.80 -22.19 12.30
C ARG A 348 -23.88 -23.63 12.84
N VAL A 349 -24.82 -23.89 13.75
CA VAL A 349 -25.07 -25.23 14.29
C VAL A 349 -25.47 -26.20 13.18
N MET A 350 -26.38 -25.78 12.28
CA MET A 350 -26.87 -26.57 11.17
C MET A 350 -25.74 -27.03 10.27
N VAL A 351 -24.92 -26.08 9.76
CA VAL A 351 -23.85 -26.38 8.84
C VAL A 351 -22.77 -27.25 9.51
N THR A 352 -22.35 -26.91 10.74
CA THR A 352 -21.35 -27.67 11.47
C THR A 352 -21.79 -29.10 11.76
N GLY A 353 -23.04 -29.27 12.21
CA GLY A 353 -23.58 -30.59 12.50
C GLY A 353 -23.77 -31.47 11.27
N LEU A 354 -24.24 -30.90 10.16
CA LEU A 354 -24.39 -31.64 8.91
C LEU A 354 -23.02 -32.07 8.33
N ARG A 355 -22.02 -31.24 8.42
CA ARG A 355 -20.64 -31.60 8.04
C ARG A 355 -20.06 -32.69 8.94
N ALA A 356 -20.28 -32.61 10.26
CA ALA A 356 -19.86 -33.65 11.20
C ALA A 356 -20.54 -34.98 10.91
N LEU A 357 -21.87 -34.99 10.65
CA LEU A 357 -22.61 -36.19 10.28
C LEU A 357 -22.19 -36.78 8.93
N ALA A 358 -21.65 -35.97 8.04
CA ALA A 358 -21.03 -36.41 6.78
C ALA A 358 -19.59 -36.94 6.96
N GLY A 359 -19.05 -36.98 8.19
CA GLY A 359 -17.70 -37.48 8.48
C GLY A 359 -16.58 -36.54 8.06
N ARG A 360 -16.89 -35.27 7.80
CA ARG A 360 -15.90 -34.25 7.43
C ARG A 360 -14.97 -33.94 8.59
N ARG A 361 -13.66 -33.88 8.30
CA ARG A 361 -12.61 -33.59 9.30
C ARG A 361 -12.12 -32.13 9.25
N ASP A 362 -12.55 -31.38 8.26
CA ASP A 362 -12.21 -29.98 8.00
C ASP A 362 -13.13 -28.98 8.72
N LEU A 363 -13.60 -29.36 9.92
CA LEU A 363 -14.48 -28.51 10.73
C LEU A 363 -13.67 -27.42 11.44
N GLU A 364 -13.65 -26.22 10.87
CA GLU A 364 -13.29 -25.02 11.63
C GLU A 364 -14.55 -24.43 12.28
N VAL A 365 -14.64 -24.51 13.57
CA VAL A 365 -15.65 -23.81 14.39
C VAL A 365 -15.07 -22.42 14.71
N ARG A 366 -15.35 -21.44 13.89
CA ARG A 366 -15.03 -20.03 14.16
C ARG A 366 -16.27 -19.25 14.56
#